data_fa03bfd784923d871e542ebf3119fb63
#
_entry.id   fa03bfd784923d871e542ebf3119fb63
#
_cell.length_a   1.000
_cell.length_b   1.000
_cell.length_c   1.000
_cell.angle_alpha   90.00
_cell.angle_beta   90.00
_cell.angle_gamma   90.00
#
_symmetry.space_group_name_H-M   'P 1'
#
loop_
_entity.id
_entity.type
_entity.pdbx_description
1 polymer ?
#
loop_
_entity_poly.entity_id
_entity_poly.type
_entity_poly.pdbx_seq_one_letter_code
_entity_poly.pdbx_strand_id
1 'polypeptide(L)'
;MLDAEYSIDVQHQTKEVTIVVRGSFQEKDAEYFVNDYQEKIGSIPAKDFDLVVDSKSLVVVSQKILPLLEECYKMYKASGFKRVKFIASSVTVGMQLKRIAKKTELDNAEVEVISQ
;
A
#
# COMPACT_ATOMS: atom_id res chain seq x y z
N MET A 1 -20.92 -11.05 -8.87
CA MET A 1 -20.11 -9.83 -8.95
C MET A 1 -18.81 -10.02 -8.19
N LEU A 2 -17.74 -9.62 -8.80
CA LEU A 2 -16.42 -9.79 -8.17
C LEU A 2 -16.14 -8.67 -7.19
N ASP A 3 -15.56 -9.03 -6.06
CA ASP A 3 -15.10 -8.03 -5.11
C ASP A 3 -13.89 -7.29 -5.66
N ALA A 4 -13.71 -6.06 -5.24
CA ALA A 4 -12.53 -5.31 -5.60
C ALA A 4 -11.28 -6.00 -5.01
N GLU A 5 -10.18 -5.96 -5.75
CA GLU A 5 -8.92 -6.55 -5.30
C GLU A 5 -8.16 -5.63 -4.36
N TYR A 6 -8.75 -4.55 -3.95
CA TYR A 6 -8.19 -3.61 -2.99
C TYR A 6 -9.32 -2.87 -2.28
N SER A 7 -8.98 -2.23 -1.18
CA SER A 7 -9.89 -1.27 -0.55
C SER A 7 -9.07 -0.13 0.04
N ILE A 8 -9.67 1.05 0.12
CA ILE A 8 -9.06 2.24 0.71
C ILE A 8 -10.05 2.81 1.70
N ASP A 9 -9.67 2.84 2.97
CA ASP A 9 -10.52 3.32 4.04
C ASP A 9 -9.84 4.47 4.77
N VAL A 10 -10.49 5.64 4.80
CA VAL A 10 -9.96 6.82 5.46
C VAL A 10 -10.70 7.01 6.78
N GLN A 11 -9.97 6.97 7.88
CA GLN A 11 -10.51 7.14 9.21
C GLN A 11 -10.07 8.48 9.78
N HIS A 12 -10.98 9.44 9.78
CA HIS A 12 -10.65 10.81 10.18
C HIS A 12 -10.41 10.95 11.68
N GLN A 13 -11.09 10.15 12.48
CA GLN A 13 -10.96 10.23 13.94
C GLN A 13 -9.59 9.79 14.43
N THR A 14 -9.08 8.70 13.85
CA THR A 14 -7.78 8.14 14.22
C THR A 14 -6.65 8.69 13.36
N LYS A 15 -7.00 9.42 12.31
CA LYS A 15 -6.06 9.95 11.32
C LYS A 15 -5.22 8.82 10.72
N GLU A 16 -5.92 7.83 10.22
CA GLU A 16 -5.30 6.65 9.62
C GLU A 16 -5.99 6.30 8.32
N VAL A 17 -5.20 5.97 7.32
CA VAL A 17 -5.68 5.44 6.05
C VAL A 17 -5.26 3.98 5.97
N THR A 18 -6.22 3.08 5.76
CA THR A 18 -5.94 1.66 5.61
C THR A 18 -6.21 1.24 4.18
N ILE A 19 -5.19 0.68 3.54
CA ILE A 19 -5.29 0.12 2.20
C ILE A 19 -5.09 -1.38 2.31
N VAL A 20 -6.03 -2.15 1.75
CA VAL A 20 -5.93 -3.60 1.69
C VAL A 20 -5.70 -4.00 0.24
N VAL A 21 -4.67 -4.80 0.00
CA VAL A 21 -4.36 -5.31 -1.34
C VAL A 21 -4.52 -6.83 -1.29
N ARG A 22 -5.35 -7.36 -2.18
CA ARG A 22 -5.62 -8.79 -2.24
C ARG A 22 -4.73 -9.48 -3.25
N GLY A 23 -4.65 -10.81 -3.14
CA GLY A 23 -3.68 -11.61 -3.89
C GLY A 23 -3.86 -11.61 -5.40
N SER A 24 -5.06 -11.30 -5.90
CA SER A 24 -5.32 -11.27 -7.34
C SER A 24 -5.27 -9.87 -7.95
N PHE A 25 -4.67 -8.92 -7.25
CA PHE A 25 -4.48 -7.57 -7.75
C PHE A 25 -3.64 -7.59 -9.03
N GLN A 26 -4.16 -6.97 -10.09
CA GLN A 26 -3.54 -6.99 -11.41
C GLN A 26 -3.40 -5.56 -11.97
N GLU A 27 -2.83 -5.46 -13.18
CA GLU A 27 -2.60 -4.16 -13.82
C GLU A 27 -3.86 -3.31 -13.95
N LYS A 28 -4.98 -3.92 -14.35
CA LYS A 28 -6.24 -3.19 -14.49
C LYS A 28 -6.74 -2.66 -13.15
N ASP A 29 -6.44 -3.39 -12.07
CA ASP A 29 -6.83 -2.96 -10.74
C ASP A 29 -6.02 -1.75 -10.30
N ALA A 30 -4.77 -1.65 -10.78
CA ALA A 30 -3.91 -0.53 -10.45
C ALA A 30 -4.46 0.79 -10.96
N GLU A 31 -5.07 0.80 -12.15
CA GLU A 31 -5.67 2.03 -12.69
C GLU A 31 -6.81 2.52 -11.81
N TYR A 32 -7.70 1.62 -11.42
CA TYR A 32 -8.80 1.98 -10.52
C TYR A 32 -8.28 2.41 -9.16
N PHE A 33 -7.25 1.71 -8.68
CA PHE A 33 -6.64 2.03 -7.40
C PHE A 33 -6.06 3.44 -7.40
N VAL A 34 -5.31 3.80 -8.43
CA VAL A 34 -4.69 5.13 -8.51
C VAL A 34 -5.75 6.22 -8.52
N ASN A 35 -6.82 6.03 -9.29
CA ASN A 35 -7.89 7.01 -9.36
C ASN A 35 -8.61 7.16 -8.00
N ASP A 36 -8.93 6.05 -7.36
CA ASP A 36 -9.56 6.07 -6.04
C ASP A 36 -8.66 6.69 -5.00
N TYR A 37 -7.38 6.35 -5.05
CA TYR A 37 -6.38 6.88 -4.13
C TYR A 37 -6.31 8.40 -4.24
N GLN A 38 -6.18 8.91 -5.45
CA GLN A 38 -6.06 10.35 -5.67
C GLN A 38 -7.31 11.09 -5.21
N GLU A 39 -8.47 10.50 -5.45
CA GLU A 39 -9.73 11.10 -5.02
C GLU A 39 -9.85 11.15 -3.50
N LYS A 40 -9.55 10.03 -2.83
CA LYS A 40 -9.71 9.93 -1.37
C LYS A 40 -8.60 10.62 -0.61
N ILE A 41 -7.36 10.45 -1.04
CA ILE A 41 -6.20 11.00 -0.34
C ILE A 41 -6.00 12.48 -0.68
N GLY A 42 -6.38 12.89 -1.87
CA GLY A 42 -6.28 14.28 -2.27
C GLY A 42 -7.14 15.23 -1.44
N SER A 43 -8.13 14.70 -0.73
CA SER A 43 -9.05 15.52 0.07
C SER A 43 -8.67 15.58 1.55
N ILE A 44 -7.55 14.95 1.96
CA ILE A 44 -7.13 14.93 3.36
C ILE A 44 -5.71 15.51 3.50
N PRO A 45 -5.37 16.01 4.70
CA PRO A 45 -3.99 16.43 4.97
C PRO A 45 -3.14 15.20 5.31
N ALA A 46 -2.64 14.51 4.27
CA ALA A 46 -1.95 13.24 4.42
C ALA A 46 -0.77 13.31 5.41
N LYS A 47 -0.12 14.45 5.52
CA LYS A 47 0.99 14.62 6.46
C LYS A 47 0.60 14.42 7.92
N ASP A 48 -0.70 14.51 8.23
CA ASP A 48 -1.22 14.30 9.58
C ASP A 48 -1.76 12.88 9.78
N PHE A 49 -1.72 12.06 8.73
CA PHE A 49 -2.28 10.70 8.74
C PHE A 49 -1.18 9.66 8.64
N ASP A 50 -1.41 8.52 9.30
CA ASP A 50 -0.60 7.32 9.08
C ASP A 50 -1.24 6.49 7.98
N LEU A 51 -0.41 5.88 7.15
CA LEU A 51 -0.87 4.97 6.11
C LEU A 51 -0.52 3.54 6.51
N VAL A 52 -1.53 2.66 6.51
CA VAL A 52 -1.32 1.23 6.74
C VAL A 52 -1.71 0.49 5.47
N VAL A 53 -0.77 -0.25 4.90
CA VAL A 53 -1.01 -1.05 3.72
C VAL A 53 -1.01 -2.51 4.12
N ASP A 54 -2.21 -3.11 4.14
CA ASP A 54 -2.39 -4.50 4.54
C ASP A 54 -2.19 -5.40 3.32
N SER A 55 -1.05 -6.05 3.27
CA SER A 55 -0.68 -6.96 2.18
C SER A 55 -0.68 -8.42 2.65
N LYS A 56 -1.42 -8.75 3.71
CA LYS A 56 -1.44 -10.11 4.25
C LYS A 56 -1.96 -11.14 3.26
N SER A 57 -2.83 -10.73 2.35
CA SER A 57 -3.36 -11.62 1.33
C SER A 57 -2.43 -11.77 0.13
N LEU A 58 -1.35 -11.02 0.10
CA LEU A 58 -0.38 -11.08 -0.99
C LEU A 58 0.60 -12.21 -0.70
N VAL A 59 0.50 -13.29 -1.45
CA VAL A 59 1.32 -14.49 -1.22
C VAL A 59 2.66 -14.41 -1.93
N VAL A 60 2.66 -13.87 -3.14
CA VAL A 60 3.86 -13.75 -3.97
C VAL A 60 3.84 -12.39 -4.66
N VAL A 61 4.97 -11.72 -4.66
CA VAL A 61 5.14 -10.49 -5.44
C VAL A 61 5.80 -10.90 -6.76
N SER A 62 5.00 -11.01 -7.82
CA SER A 62 5.51 -11.39 -9.13
C SER A 62 6.25 -10.23 -9.78
N GLN A 63 7.11 -10.54 -10.75
CA GLN A 63 7.83 -9.51 -11.49
C GLN A 63 6.89 -8.59 -12.26
N LYS A 64 5.74 -9.10 -12.67
CA LYS A 64 4.73 -8.30 -13.36
C LYS A 64 4.18 -7.18 -12.48
N ILE A 65 4.00 -7.47 -11.20
CA ILE A 65 3.37 -6.53 -10.28
C ILE A 65 4.38 -5.56 -9.65
N LEU A 66 5.67 -5.88 -9.69
CA LEU A 66 6.70 -5.04 -9.08
C LEU A 66 6.68 -3.60 -9.56
N PRO A 67 6.62 -3.31 -10.88
CA PRO A 67 6.56 -1.92 -11.32
C PRO A 67 5.34 -1.18 -10.81
N LEU A 68 4.21 -1.88 -10.68
CA LEU A 68 2.98 -1.28 -10.16
C LEU A 68 3.13 -0.92 -8.70
N LEU A 69 3.74 -1.80 -7.91
CA LEU A 69 3.99 -1.52 -6.50
C LEU A 69 4.97 -0.37 -6.34
N GLU A 70 5.99 -0.28 -7.17
CA GLU A 70 6.92 0.83 -7.13
C GLU A 70 6.22 2.16 -7.39
N GLU A 71 5.32 2.19 -8.37
CA GLU A 71 4.55 3.40 -8.65
C GLU A 71 3.64 3.76 -7.48
N CYS A 72 3.02 2.77 -6.85
CA CYS A 72 2.20 3.01 -5.66
C CYS A 72 3.03 3.59 -4.52
N TYR A 73 4.22 3.05 -4.29
CA TYR A 73 5.10 3.55 -3.23
C TYR A 73 5.53 4.99 -3.49
N LYS A 74 5.79 5.33 -4.75
CA LYS A 74 6.12 6.71 -5.12
C LYS A 74 4.94 7.65 -4.83
N MET A 75 3.73 7.17 -5.07
CA MET A 75 2.51 7.91 -4.72
C MET A 75 2.43 8.16 -3.22
N TYR A 76 2.69 7.15 -2.42
CA TYR A 76 2.67 7.28 -0.97
C TYR A 76 3.68 8.30 -0.50
N LYS A 77 4.88 8.27 -1.08
CA LYS A 77 5.91 9.25 -0.76
C LYS A 77 5.49 10.67 -1.14
N ALA A 78 4.92 10.82 -2.33
CA ALA A 78 4.47 12.13 -2.81
C ALA A 78 3.35 12.71 -1.95
N SER A 79 2.50 11.85 -1.39
CA SER A 79 1.41 12.29 -0.51
C SER A 79 1.91 12.84 0.81
N GLY A 80 3.08 12.39 1.26
CA GLY A 80 3.71 12.92 2.47
C GLY A 80 3.11 12.42 3.76
N PHE A 81 2.64 11.17 3.80
CA PHE A 81 2.10 10.58 5.03
C PHE A 81 3.09 10.69 6.18
N LYS A 82 2.56 10.81 7.39
CA LYS A 82 3.37 10.89 8.60
C LYS A 82 4.21 9.63 8.78
N ARG A 83 3.58 8.46 8.63
CA ARG A 83 4.23 7.16 8.66
C ARG A 83 3.54 6.24 7.68
N VAL A 84 4.28 5.28 7.15
CA VAL A 84 3.74 4.27 6.23
C VAL A 84 4.11 2.90 6.79
N LYS A 85 3.11 2.06 7.02
CA LYS A 85 3.33 0.72 7.54
C LYS A 85 2.78 -0.31 6.56
N PHE A 86 3.62 -1.28 6.20
CA PHE A 86 3.22 -2.39 5.36
C PHE A 86 3.13 -3.64 6.21
N ILE A 87 2.06 -4.42 6.02
CA ILE A 87 1.86 -5.66 6.76
C ILE A 87 1.94 -6.81 5.78
N ALA A 88 2.82 -7.77 6.06
CA ALA A 88 3.00 -8.96 5.23
C ALA A 88 2.74 -10.21 6.07
N SER A 89 2.35 -11.30 5.40
CA SER A 89 2.07 -12.58 6.06
C SER A 89 3.27 -13.52 6.03
N SER A 90 4.33 -13.16 5.32
CA SER A 90 5.52 -14.01 5.24
C SER A 90 6.78 -13.17 5.22
N VAL A 91 7.88 -13.79 5.66
CA VAL A 91 9.19 -13.14 5.64
C VAL A 91 9.60 -12.82 4.21
N THR A 92 9.30 -13.72 3.27
CA THR A 92 9.65 -13.52 1.86
C THR A 92 8.99 -12.27 1.29
N VAL A 93 7.68 -12.14 1.45
CA VAL A 93 6.96 -10.95 0.98
C VAL A 93 7.44 -9.72 1.73
N GLY A 94 7.63 -9.84 3.04
CA GLY A 94 8.14 -8.72 3.85
C GLY A 94 9.47 -8.18 3.34
N MET A 95 10.38 -9.07 2.97
CA MET A 95 11.66 -8.65 2.41
C MET A 95 11.51 -7.96 1.07
N GLN A 96 10.59 -8.45 0.24
CA GLN A 96 10.30 -7.82 -1.05
C GLN A 96 9.75 -6.40 -0.86
N LEU A 97 8.84 -6.23 0.09
CA LEU A 97 8.27 -4.91 0.37
C LEU A 97 9.32 -3.94 0.92
N LYS A 98 10.21 -4.42 1.79
CA LYS A 98 11.32 -3.61 2.29
C LYS A 98 12.23 -3.15 1.16
N ARG A 99 12.51 -4.04 0.22
CA ARG A 99 13.36 -3.73 -0.93
C ARG A 99 12.73 -2.66 -1.81
N ILE A 100 11.42 -2.75 -2.04
CA ILE A 100 10.70 -1.75 -2.82
C ILE A 100 10.72 -0.40 -2.12
N ALA A 101 10.49 -0.38 -0.81
CA ALA A 101 10.51 0.86 -0.04
C ALA A 101 11.89 1.53 -0.13
N LYS A 102 12.96 0.74 -0.04
CA LYS A 102 14.32 1.26 -0.16
C LYS A 102 14.58 1.80 -1.55
N LYS A 103 14.17 1.07 -2.58
CA LYS A 103 14.37 1.48 -3.96
C LYS A 103 13.64 2.78 -4.30
N THR A 104 12.46 2.98 -3.74
CA THR A 104 11.65 4.18 -3.98
C THR A 104 11.95 5.28 -2.98
N GLU A 105 12.89 5.06 -2.08
CA GLU A 105 13.31 6.03 -1.05
C GLU A 105 12.16 6.46 -0.14
N LEU A 106 11.29 5.52 0.20
CA LEU A 106 10.21 5.76 1.14
C LEU A 106 10.76 5.54 2.55
N ASP A 107 11.41 6.58 3.08
CA ASP A 107 12.23 6.50 4.29
C ASP A 107 11.44 6.31 5.57
N ASN A 108 10.18 6.74 5.59
CA ASN A 108 9.32 6.61 6.76
C ASN A 108 8.48 5.34 6.71
N ALA A 109 8.86 4.37 5.88
CA ALA A 109 8.16 3.10 5.76
C ALA A 109 8.67 2.08 6.76
N GLU A 110 7.75 1.29 7.29
CA GLU A 110 8.03 0.19 8.18
C GLU A 110 7.31 -1.05 7.63
N VAL A 111 7.96 -2.20 7.67
CA VAL A 111 7.35 -3.46 7.23
C VAL A 111 7.24 -4.40 8.43
N GLU A 112 6.02 -4.82 8.73
CA GLU A 112 5.75 -5.77 9.80
C GLU A 112 5.32 -7.09 9.19
N VAL A 113 5.91 -8.18 9.66
CA VAL A 113 5.55 -9.53 9.22
C VAL A 113 4.73 -10.19 10.33
N ILE A 114 3.51 -10.57 9.98
CA ILE A 114 2.60 -11.23 10.91
C ILE A 114 2.46 -12.69 10.48
N SER A 115 3.05 -13.57 11.26
CA SER A 115 2.95 -15.01 11.02
C SER A 115 1.62 -15.54 11.53
N GLN A 116 1.05 -16.47 10.79
CA GLN A 116 -0.18 -17.14 11.21
C GLN A 116 0.08 -18.61 11.46
#